data_94f3603f2ee7787f55ebaf27fa471539
#
_entry.id   94f3603f2ee7787f55ebaf27fa471539
#
_cell.length_a   1.000
_cell.length_b   1.000
_cell.length_c   1.000
_cell.angle_alpha   90.00
_cell.angle_beta   90.00
_cell.angle_gamma   90.00
#
_symmetry.space_group_name_H-M   'P 1'
#
loop_
_entity.id
_entity.type
_entity.pdbx_description
1 polymer ?
#
loop_
_entity_poly.entity_id
_entity_poly.type
_entity_poly.pdbx_seq_one_letter_code
_entity_poly.pdbx_strand_id
1 'polypeptide(L)'
;LKKLSILLALVLAFSMFAMGCGGSSDDAAADDSSAGGNVIKIGVFEPASGDNGAGGKQETLGIQYANAMQPTVEINGEEYQVQLEIVDNESSTDKGPTAAQNLVSKGVSIVLGSYGSGVSIAASDIFGDAGIPALGVTCTNPQVTEGNDHYFRICFLDPFQGTVLANFAKDNFEAKTAYCLAKLGDDYSVGLCNYFKQAFEGLGGKVVYETFPDGNSDFTSYVANAAKANADVFFAPVSTEAAALIIDQASAQNLQMPILAGDTWDSNVITGAAKGKNVDINVTTFYQEGGNPEFDEGIKAWIEGDSTNLANNGGNTDLAAVTAMGYDAYFTALEAIKLAGSADPADVMAALPNVSYEGVTGLITFNEIGDANRTTAYVKHCNTESGIWEFVAEQGVE
;
A
#
# COMPACT_ATOMS: atom_id res chain seq x y z
N LEU A 1 -9.45 11.96 -58.43
CA LEU A 1 -10.62 11.47 -59.20
C LEU A 1 -11.40 10.43 -58.40
N LYS A 2 -12.72 10.77 -58.20
CA LYS A 2 -13.89 9.94 -57.81
C LYS A 2 -13.87 9.36 -56.40
N LYS A 3 -14.57 9.96 -55.41
CA LYS A 3 -16.01 9.94 -55.12
C LYS A 3 -16.61 8.53 -55.08
N LEU A 4 -17.05 8.10 -53.88
CA LEU A 4 -18.46 7.73 -53.69
C LEU A 4 -18.82 7.61 -52.19
N SER A 5 -19.79 8.41 -51.81
CA SER A 5 -20.58 8.36 -50.57
C SER A 5 -21.77 7.40 -50.74
N ILE A 6 -22.23 6.73 -49.69
CA ILE A 6 -23.60 6.19 -49.54
C ILE A 6 -23.76 5.91 -48.05
N LEU A 7 -24.49 6.60 -47.32
CA LEU A 7 -25.91 6.86 -47.09
C LEU A 7 -26.51 5.97 -45.98
N LEU A 8 -26.89 6.65 -44.97
CA LEU A 8 -27.80 6.47 -43.82
C LEU A 8 -29.10 5.71 -44.19
N ALA A 9 -29.53 4.79 -43.29
CA ALA A 9 -30.96 4.48 -43.20
C ALA A 9 -31.36 4.18 -41.72
N LEU A 10 -32.09 5.11 -41.17
CA LEU A 10 -32.90 5.03 -39.96
C LEU A 10 -34.15 4.20 -40.26
N VAL A 11 -34.56 3.28 -39.40
CA VAL A 11 -35.95 2.78 -39.33
C VAL A 11 -36.40 2.80 -37.88
N LEU A 12 -37.23 3.81 -37.56
CA LEU A 12 -38.16 3.82 -36.42
C LEU A 12 -39.39 3.00 -36.80
N ALA A 13 -39.81 2.11 -35.94
CA ALA A 13 -41.17 1.57 -35.98
C ALA A 13 -41.79 1.68 -34.58
N PHE A 14 -42.74 2.60 -34.50
CA PHE A 14 -43.68 2.82 -33.42
C PHE A 14 -44.89 1.89 -33.66
N SER A 15 -45.36 1.18 -32.66
CA SER A 15 -46.75 0.73 -32.64
C SER A 15 -47.29 0.62 -31.23
N MET A 16 -48.28 1.48 -30.97
CA MET A 16 -49.15 1.51 -29.81
C MET A 16 -50.38 0.61 -30.01
N PHE A 17 -51.04 0.37 -28.86
CA PHE A 17 -52.42 -0.11 -28.61
C PHE A 17 -52.60 -1.64 -28.53
N ALA A 18 -53.16 -2.17 -27.44
CA ALA A 18 -54.49 -1.88 -26.91
C ALA A 18 -54.68 -2.38 -25.47
N MET A 19 -55.49 -1.67 -24.70
CA MET A 19 -56.08 -2.00 -23.41
C MET A 19 -56.97 -3.26 -23.48
N GLY A 20 -56.90 -4.10 -22.43
CA GLY A 20 -57.90 -5.14 -22.12
C GLY A 20 -57.90 -5.40 -20.61
N CYS A 21 -58.93 -4.96 -19.91
CA CYS A 21 -59.24 -5.26 -18.52
C CYS A 21 -59.76 -6.71 -18.36
N GLY A 22 -59.37 -7.32 -17.22
CA GLY A 22 -60.17 -8.39 -16.64
C GLY A 22 -59.45 -9.53 -15.91
N GLY A 23 -59.45 -9.49 -14.56
CA GLY A 23 -59.74 -10.65 -13.72
C GLY A 23 -58.61 -11.48 -13.12
N SER A 24 -58.38 -11.26 -11.83
CA SER A 24 -58.11 -12.17 -10.71
C SER A 24 -56.94 -13.15 -10.75
N SER A 25 -56.04 -12.93 -9.78
CA SER A 25 -55.38 -13.87 -8.86
C SER A 25 -54.64 -15.10 -9.46
N ASP A 26 -53.32 -14.99 -9.35
CA ASP A 26 -52.54 -15.98 -8.59
C ASP A 26 -51.11 -15.43 -8.43
N ASP A 27 -50.67 -15.36 -7.16
CA ASP A 27 -49.32 -15.05 -6.78
C ASP A 27 -48.39 -16.12 -7.35
N ALA A 28 -47.66 -15.79 -8.40
CA ALA A 28 -46.41 -16.43 -8.73
C ALA A 28 -45.30 -15.37 -8.48
N ALA A 29 -44.63 -15.50 -7.36
CA ALA A 29 -43.37 -14.86 -7.15
C ALA A 29 -42.49 -15.19 -8.36
N ALA A 30 -42.24 -14.20 -9.19
CA ALA A 30 -41.18 -14.27 -10.17
C ALA A 30 -39.87 -14.36 -9.40
N ASP A 31 -39.35 -15.55 -9.32
CA ASP A 31 -37.97 -15.82 -8.92
C ASP A 31 -37.09 -15.11 -9.97
N ASP A 32 -36.61 -13.91 -9.61
CA ASP A 32 -35.62 -13.19 -10.38
C ASP A 32 -34.26 -13.86 -10.12
N SER A 33 -34.14 -15.11 -10.58
CA SER A 33 -32.87 -15.78 -10.71
C SER A 33 -32.09 -15.11 -11.84
N SER A 34 -31.59 -13.89 -11.56
CA SER A 34 -30.45 -13.35 -12.30
C SER A 34 -29.35 -14.40 -12.26
N ALA A 35 -28.86 -14.79 -13.42
CA ALA A 35 -27.67 -15.62 -13.59
C ALA A 35 -26.43 -14.81 -13.10
N GLY A 36 -26.35 -14.57 -11.78
CA GLY A 36 -25.20 -14.12 -11.08
C GLY A 36 -24.42 -15.35 -10.67
N GLY A 37 -23.31 -15.64 -11.35
CA GLY A 37 -22.33 -16.61 -10.87
C GLY A 37 -21.94 -16.26 -9.43
N ASN A 38 -21.47 -17.25 -8.66
CA ASN A 38 -20.95 -17.04 -7.32
C ASN A 38 -19.84 -15.98 -7.34
N VAL A 39 -20.04 -14.84 -6.67
CA VAL A 39 -19.11 -13.72 -6.64
C VAL A 39 -18.69 -13.46 -5.20
N ILE A 40 -17.38 -13.39 -4.99
CA ILE A 40 -16.75 -12.95 -3.74
C ILE A 40 -16.22 -11.53 -3.95
N LYS A 41 -16.47 -10.66 -3.00
CA LYS A 41 -15.98 -9.28 -3.02
C LYS A 41 -14.83 -9.12 -2.04
N ILE A 42 -13.70 -8.64 -2.55
CA ILE A 42 -12.55 -8.22 -1.73
C ILE A 42 -12.50 -6.69 -1.76
N GLY A 43 -12.51 -6.06 -0.58
CA GLY A 43 -12.36 -4.62 -0.45
C GLY A 43 -10.90 -4.21 -0.63
N VAL A 44 -10.66 -3.09 -1.33
CA VAL A 44 -9.34 -2.45 -1.43
C VAL A 44 -9.46 -1.06 -0.84
N PHE A 45 -8.80 -0.85 0.29
CA PHE A 45 -8.87 0.36 1.13
C PHE A 45 -7.57 1.12 1.07
N GLU A 46 -7.24 1.66 -0.11
CA GLU A 46 -5.94 2.30 -0.39
C GLU A 46 -6.10 3.77 -0.78
N PRO A 47 -5.08 4.62 -0.54
CA PRO A 47 -5.13 5.97 -1.03
C PRO A 47 -4.84 6.02 -2.54
N ALA A 48 -5.75 6.61 -3.32
CA ALA A 48 -5.50 6.99 -4.70
C ALA A 48 -5.21 8.51 -4.83
N SER A 49 -5.38 9.24 -3.73
CA SER A 49 -5.15 10.68 -3.61
C SER A 49 -4.58 11.06 -2.23
N GLY A 50 -4.27 12.36 -2.03
CA GLY A 50 -3.64 12.86 -0.81
C GLY A 50 -2.16 12.54 -0.72
N ASP A 51 -1.57 12.75 0.46
CA ASP A 51 -0.13 12.76 0.74
C ASP A 51 0.61 11.48 0.31
N ASN A 52 -0.07 10.33 0.35
CA ASN A 52 0.45 9.00 -0.01
C ASN A 52 -0.22 8.41 -1.26
N GLY A 53 -0.96 9.22 -2.03
CA GLY A 53 -1.70 8.74 -3.20
C GLY A 53 -0.84 8.04 -4.25
N ALA A 54 0.43 8.41 -4.39
CA ALA A 54 1.36 7.75 -5.30
C ALA A 54 1.66 6.31 -4.88
N GLY A 55 2.03 6.11 -3.60
CA GLY A 55 2.33 4.78 -3.04
C GLY A 55 1.11 3.87 -3.02
N GLY A 56 -0.05 4.38 -2.58
CA GLY A 56 -1.28 3.58 -2.54
C GLY A 56 -1.78 3.15 -3.92
N LYS A 57 -1.58 3.95 -4.97
CA LYS A 57 -1.82 3.52 -6.35
C LYS A 57 -0.90 2.36 -6.76
N GLN A 58 0.38 2.42 -6.39
CA GLN A 58 1.34 1.36 -6.69
C GLN A 58 1.00 0.06 -5.93
N GLU A 59 0.56 0.15 -4.68
CA GLU A 59 0.07 -0.98 -3.90
C GLU A 59 -1.20 -1.59 -4.51
N THR A 60 -2.15 -0.73 -4.89
CA THR A 60 -3.37 -1.14 -5.60
C THR A 60 -3.06 -1.84 -6.94
N LEU A 61 -2.04 -1.41 -7.68
CA LEU A 61 -1.63 -2.08 -8.92
C LEU A 61 -1.21 -3.53 -8.69
N GLY A 62 -0.50 -3.81 -7.59
CA GLY A 62 -0.15 -5.18 -7.21
C GLY A 62 -1.38 -6.05 -6.97
N ILE A 63 -2.37 -5.54 -6.22
CA ILE A 63 -3.66 -6.21 -5.96
C ILE A 63 -4.42 -6.47 -7.27
N GLN A 64 -4.48 -5.47 -8.16
CA GLN A 64 -5.18 -5.58 -9.44
C GLN A 64 -4.49 -6.56 -10.38
N TYR A 65 -3.16 -6.57 -10.43
CA TYR A 65 -2.40 -7.54 -11.23
C TYR A 65 -2.63 -8.96 -10.72
N ALA A 66 -2.59 -9.19 -9.41
CA ALA A 66 -2.87 -10.49 -8.81
C ALA A 66 -4.28 -10.98 -9.15
N ASN A 67 -5.29 -10.10 -9.07
CA ASN A 67 -6.66 -10.42 -9.48
C ASN A 67 -6.77 -10.72 -10.98
N ALA A 68 -6.04 -10.00 -11.83
CA ALA A 68 -6.01 -10.27 -13.27
C ALA A 68 -5.37 -11.64 -13.58
N MET A 69 -4.36 -12.06 -12.81
CA MET A 69 -3.71 -13.37 -12.95
C MET A 69 -4.57 -14.51 -12.41
N GLN A 70 -5.30 -14.29 -11.33
CA GLN A 70 -6.20 -15.29 -10.72
C GLN A 70 -7.54 -14.64 -10.33
N PRO A 71 -8.46 -14.48 -11.28
CA PRO A 71 -9.75 -13.82 -11.04
C PRO A 71 -10.78 -14.71 -10.34
N THR A 72 -10.42 -15.94 -10.00
CA THR A 72 -11.33 -16.89 -9.38
C THR A 72 -10.70 -17.59 -8.17
N VAL A 73 -11.54 -18.09 -7.29
CA VAL A 73 -11.14 -18.96 -6.17
C VAL A 73 -12.09 -20.15 -6.08
N GLU A 74 -11.55 -21.35 -5.82
CA GLU A 74 -12.35 -22.54 -5.58
C GLU A 74 -12.63 -22.69 -4.08
N ILE A 75 -13.91 -22.86 -3.72
CA ILE A 75 -14.37 -23.15 -2.36
C ILE A 75 -15.23 -24.42 -2.40
N ASN A 76 -14.79 -25.48 -1.71
CA ASN A 76 -15.53 -26.74 -1.62
C ASN A 76 -15.90 -27.36 -2.97
N GLY A 77 -15.07 -27.16 -4.01
CA GLY A 77 -15.29 -27.69 -5.37
C GLY A 77 -16.18 -26.82 -6.25
N GLU A 78 -16.55 -25.62 -5.78
CA GLU A 78 -17.26 -24.60 -6.56
C GLU A 78 -16.36 -23.41 -6.84
N GLU A 79 -16.33 -22.93 -8.10
CA GLU A 79 -15.57 -21.77 -8.52
C GLU A 79 -16.36 -20.48 -8.29
N TYR A 80 -15.70 -19.50 -7.69
CA TYR A 80 -16.23 -18.17 -7.42
C TYR A 80 -15.40 -17.11 -8.15
N GLN A 81 -16.06 -16.15 -8.79
CA GLN A 81 -15.39 -14.96 -9.34
C GLN A 81 -15.00 -14.01 -8.21
N VAL A 82 -13.81 -13.46 -8.25
CA VAL A 82 -13.34 -12.48 -7.28
C VAL A 82 -13.45 -11.06 -7.86
N GLN A 83 -14.28 -10.25 -7.25
CA GLN A 83 -14.48 -8.86 -7.60
C GLN A 83 -13.76 -7.95 -6.59
N LEU A 84 -12.95 -7.01 -7.07
CA LEU A 84 -12.35 -5.98 -6.24
C LEU A 84 -13.30 -4.78 -6.09
N GLU A 85 -13.54 -4.38 -4.84
CA GLU A 85 -14.26 -3.16 -4.48
C GLU A 85 -13.25 -2.12 -4.00
N ILE A 86 -12.80 -1.26 -4.91
CA ILE A 86 -11.73 -0.29 -4.63
C ILE A 86 -12.34 1.02 -4.14
N VAL A 87 -11.82 1.54 -3.03
CA VAL A 87 -12.24 2.81 -2.44
C VAL A 87 -11.02 3.64 -2.06
N ASP A 88 -10.96 4.89 -2.52
CA ASP A 88 -9.95 5.86 -2.14
C ASP A 88 -10.21 6.37 -0.71
N ASN A 89 -9.25 6.18 0.20
CA ASN A 89 -9.30 6.72 1.55
C ASN A 89 -8.65 8.11 1.68
N GLU A 90 -8.14 8.65 0.56
CA GLU A 90 -7.58 9.98 0.39
C GLU A 90 -6.36 10.28 1.32
N SER A 91 -5.66 9.26 1.81
CA SER A 91 -4.58 9.38 2.81
C SER A 91 -5.03 10.13 4.09
N SER A 92 -6.31 10.09 4.43
CA SER A 92 -6.90 10.95 5.44
C SER A 92 -7.53 10.16 6.59
N THR A 93 -7.08 10.41 7.81
CA THR A 93 -7.67 9.85 9.03
C THR A 93 -9.12 10.31 9.25
N ASP A 94 -9.48 11.50 8.75
CA ASP A 94 -10.84 12.04 8.83
C ASP A 94 -11.80 11.39 7.82
N LYS A 95 -11.30 11.03 6.62
CA LYS A 95 -12.10 10.47 5.52
C LYS A 95 -12.05 8.95 5.46
N GLY A 96 -10.98 8.34 5.95
CA GLY A 96 -10.82 6.90 6.04
C GLY A 96 -12.04 6.18 6.62
N PRO A 97 -12.62 6.62 7.75
CA PRO A 97 -13.84 6.04 8.29
C PRO A 97 -15.02 6.00 7.32
N THR A 98 -15.22 7.06 6.52
CA THR A 98 -16.28 7.07 5.49
C THR A 98 -15.98 6.09 4.35
N ALA A 99 -14.73 5.99 3.92
CA ALA A 99 -14.30 5.02 2.92
C ALA A 99 -14.47 3.57 3.41
N ALA A 100 -14.14 3.30 4.69
CA ALA A 100 -14.37 2.01 5.32
C ALA A 100 -15.86 1.65 5.37
N GLN A 101 -16.73 2.58 5.77
CA GLN A 101 -18.19 2.38 5.78
C GLN A 101 -18.73 2.08 4.37
N ASN A 102 -18.14 2.65 3.33
CA ASN A 102 -18.49 2.34 1.94
C ASN A 102 -18.20 0.86 1.64
N LEU A 103 -17.01 0.35 1.99
CA LEU A 103 -16.67 -1.07 1.79
C LEU A 103 -17.58 -2.00 2.60
N VAL A 104 -17.88 -1.67 3.85
CA VAL A 104 -18.85 -2.42 4.68
C VAL A 104 -20.19 -2.53 3.95
N SER A 105 -20.71 -1.41 3.40
CA SER A 105 -21.99 -1.39 2.69
C SER A 105 -22.00 -2.23 1.41
N LYS A 106 -20.84 -2.50 0.83
CA LYS A 106 -20.69 -3.35 -0.37
C LYS A 106 -20.69 -4.85 -0.06
N GLY A 107 -20.57 -5.22 1.22
CA GLY A 107 -20.60 -6.61 1.66
C GLY A 107 -19.35 -7.37 1.22
N VAL A 108 -18.17 -6.84 1.51
CA VAL A 108 -16.89 -7.49 1.21
C VAL A 108 -16.57 -8.58 2.23
N SER A 109 -15.89 -9.64 1.80
CA SER A 109 -15.49 -10.79 2.65
C SER A 109 -14.25 -10.47 3.50
N ILE A 110 -13.36 -9.63 2.99
CA ILE A 110 -12.11 -9.19 3.61
C ILE A 110 -11.72 -7.84 2.99
N VAL A 111 -11.01 -7.01 3.73
CA VAL A 111 -10.46 -5.74 3.25
C VAL A 111 -8.94 -5.84 3.19
N LEU A 112 -8.33 -5.40 2.08
CA LEU A 112 -6.89 -5.20 1.90
C LEU A 112 -6.55 -3.73 2.04
N GLY A 113 -5.53 -3.41 2.83
CA GLY A 113 -5.08 -2.04 3.06
C GLY A 113 -5.13 -1.67 4.56
N SER A 114 -4.75 -0.47 4.92
CA SER A 114 -4.31 0.62 4.04
C SER A 114 -2.77 0.70 3.97
N TYR A 115 -2.27 1.45 2.99
CA TYR A 115 -0.88 1.92 2.94
C TYR A 115 -0.51 2.72 4.20
N GLY A 116 -1.38 3.65 4.62
CA GLY A 116 -1.14 4.54 5.73
C GLY A 116 -1.56 3.97 7.09
N SER A 117 -0.62 3.89 8.06
CA SER A 117 -0.91 3.37 9.40
C SER A 117 -2.01 4.14 10.13
N GLY A 118 -1.95 5.48 10.14
CA GLY A 118 -2.96 6.31 10.81
C GLY A 118 -4.36 6.14 10.21
N VAL A 119 -4.46 5.94 8.90
CA VAL A 119 -5.74 5.69 8.21
C VAL A 119 -6.29 4.31 8.57
N SER A 120 -5.42 3.29 8.65
CA SER A 120 -5.78 1.95 9.12
C SER A 120 -6.33 1.98 10.55
N ILE A 121 -5.64 2.68 11.45
CA ILE A 121 -6.05 2.84 12.86
C ILE A 121 -7.40 3.56 12.94
N ALA A 122 -7.57 4.68 12.23
CA ALA A 122 -8.80 5.48 12.27
C ALA A 122 -10.02 4.74 11.71
N ALA A 123 -9.84 3.80 10.79
CA ALA A 123 -10.91 3.03 10.18
C ALA A 123 -11.17 1.67 10.85
N SER A 124 -10.27 1.22 11.72
CA SER A 124 -10.26 -0.12 12.29
C SER A 124 -11.58 -0.53 12.93
N ASP A 125 -12.11 0.28 13.85
CA ASP A 125 -13.35 -0.03 14.58
C ASP A 125 -14.55 -0.25 13.64
N ILE A 126 -14.57 0.39 12.46
CA ILE A 126 -15.65 0.23 11.49
C ILE A 126 -15.65 -1.17 10.88
N PHE A 127 -14.49 -1.72 10.58
CA PHE A 127 -14.36 -3.10 10.10
C PHE A 127 -14.67 -4.10 11.22
N GLY A 128 -14.14 -3.86 12.43
CA GLY A 128 -14.39 -4.68 13.61
C GLY A 128 -15.86 -4.76 13.98
N ASP A 129 -16.56 -3.63 14.07
CA ASP A 129 -17.99 -3.54 14.36
C ASP A 129 -18.86 -4.25 13.29
N ALA A 130 -18.38 -4.27 12.04
CA ALA A 130 -19.04 -4.98 10.96
C ALA A 130 -18.67 -6.48 10.89
N GLY A 131 -17.72 -6.94 11.71
CA GLY A 131 -17.21 -8.33 11.70
C GLY A 131 -16.43 -8.67 10.43
N ILE A 132 -15.85 -7.68 9.75
CA ILE A 132 -15.09 -7.86 8.51
C ILE A 132 -13.59 -7.84 8.84
N PRO A 133 -12.82 -8.90 8.50
CA PRO A 133 -11.37 -8.89 8.71
C PRO A 133 -10.68 -7.89 7.78
N ALA A 134 -9.66 -7.21 8.29
CA ALA A 134 -8.78 -6.36 7.52
C ALA A 134 -7.35 -6.94 7.48
N LEU A 135 -6.74 -6.91 6.30
CA LEU A 135 -5.36 -7.33 6.06
C LEU A 135 -4.53 -6.14 5.62
N GLY A 136 -3.80 -5.55 6.54
CA GLY A 136 -2.88 -4.47 6.28
C GLY A 136 -1.75 -4.90 5.36
N VAL A 137 -1.51 -4.10 4.33
CA VAL A 137 -0.50 -4.42 3.31
C VAL A 137 0.85 -3.84 3.71
N THR A 138 0.93 -2.52 3.92
CA THR A 138 2.19 -1.85 4.30
C THR A 138 2.06 -0.88 5.49
N CYS A 139 1.00 -0.96 6.26
CA CYS A 139 0.80 -0.19 7.49
C CYS A 139 1.62 -0.73 8.66
N THR A 140 2.84 -0.23 8.82
CA THR A 140 3.89 -0.79 9.70
C THR A 140 3.80 -0.43 11.18
N ASN A 141 2.99 0.56 11.57
CA ASN A 141 2.88 0.98 12.97
C ASN A 141 2.23 -0.12 13.83
N PRO A 142 2.82 -0.51 14.98
CA PRO A 142 2.27 -1.55 15.85
C PRO A 142 0.81 -1.36 16.26
N GLN A 143 0.36 -0.11 16.41
CA GLN A 143 -1.01 0.21 16.85
C GLN A 143 -2.11 -0.26 15.88
N VAL A 144 -1.77 -0.66 14.67
CA VAL A 144 -2.73 -1.19 13.70
C VAL A 144 -3.35 -2.51 14.19
N THR A 145 -2.53 -3.39 14.75
CA THR A 145 -2.95 -4.71 15.24
C THR A 145 -3.04 -4.78 16.76
N GLU A 146 -2.40 -3.87 17.49
CA GLU A 146 -2.38 -3.87 18.96
C GLU A 146 -3.80 -3.64 19.52
N GLY A 147 -4.36 -4.69 20.13
CA GLY A 147 -5.72 -4.67 20.69
C GLY A 147 -6.83 -4.87 19.65
N ASN A 148 -6.48 -5.20 18.39
CA ASN A 148 -7.41 -5.43 17.29
C ASN A 148 -7.36 -6.88 16.81
N ASP A 149 -8.30 -7.69 17.21
CA ASP A 149 -8.38 -9.12 16.84
C ASP A 149 -8.94 -9.36 15.42
N HIS A 150 -9.39 -8.31 14.75
CA HIS A 150 -9.90 -8.33 13.37
C HIS A 150 -8.93 -7.74 12.35
N TYR A 151 -7.78 -7.16 12.78
CA TYR A 151 -6.77 -6.59 11.88
C TYR A 151 -5.52 -7.46 11.85
N PHE A 152 -5.16 -7.93 10.67
CA PHE A 152 -3.94 -8.67 10.37
C PHE A 152 -3.06 -7.82 9.46
N ARG A 153 -1.77 -8.14 9.30
CA ARG A 153 -0.91 -7.46 8.32
C ARG A 153 0.22 -8.35 7.84
N ILE A 154 0.65 -8.10 6.60
CA ILE A 154 1.71 -8.89 5.95
C ILE A 154 3.08 -8.21 5.95
N CYS A 155 3.19 -6.95 6.39
CA CYS A 155 4.45 -6.21 6.46
C CYS A 155 5.22 -6.45 7.77
N PHE A 156 6.49 -6.03 7.81
CA PHE A 156 7.24 -5.90 9.06
C PHE A 156 6.75 -4.67 9.86
N LEU A 157 7.27 -4.51 11.08
CA LEU A 157 6.84 -3.45 12.00
C LEU A 157 7.89 -2.34 12.12
N ASP A 158 7.43 -1.13 12.47
CA ASP A 158 8.28 0.04 12.73
C ASP A 158 9.38 -0.18 13.77
N PRO A 159 9.19 -0.92 14.89
CA PRO A 159 10.28 -1.24 15.82
C PRO A 159 11.42 -2.00 15.16
N PHE A 160 11.10 -2.95 14.27
CA PHE A 160 12.09 -3.68 13.48
C PHE A 160 12.75 -2.74 12.46
N GLN A 161 11.97 -2.01 11.68
CA GLN A 161 12.45 -1.08 10.66
C GLN A 161 13.35 0.01 11.27
N GLY A 162 12.94 0.61 12.38
CA GLY A 162 13.72 1.62 13.09
C GLY A 162 15.06 1.09 13.59
N THR A 163 15.09 -0.17 14.07
CA THR A 163 16.33 -0.84 14.50
C THR A 163 17.27 -1.10 13.32
N VAL A 164 16.74 -1.61 12.21
CA VAL A 164 17.51 -1.84 10.97
C VAL A 164 18.14 -0.53 10.49
N LEU A 165 17.38 0.56 10.43
CA LEU A 165 17.89 1.87 9.99
C LEU A 165 18.90 2.48 10.96
N ALA A 166 18.73 2.29 12.27
CA ALA A 166 19.69 2.75 13.26
C ALA A 166 21.03 1.99 13.15
N ASN A 167 20.98 0.68 12.97
CA ASN A 167 22.18 -0.12 12.70
C ASN A 167 22.84 0.32 11.39
N PHE A 168 22.07 0.46 10.32
CA PHE A 168 22.58 0.91 9.02
C PHE A 168 23.27 2.28 9.11
N ALA A 169 22.68 3.23 9.85
CA ALA A 169 23.27 4.54 10.08
C ALA A 169 24.63 4.44 10.81
N LYS A 170 24.74 3.57 11.79
CA LYS A 170 25.97 3.34 12.54
C LYS A 170 27.05 2.67 11.70
N ASP A 171 26.68 1.61 10.99
CA ASP A 171 27.63 0.71 10.31
C ASP A 171 28.15 1.32 9.00
N ASN A 172 27.30 2.04 8.26
CA ASN A 172 27.67 2.55 6.94
C ASN A 172 28.13 4.01 6.95
N PHE A 173 27.66 4.82 7.92
CA PHE A 173 28.01 6.24 8.01
C PHE A 173 28.76 6.60 9.29
N GLU A 174 29.06 5.62 10.16
CA GLU A 174 29.67 5.87 11.49
C GLU A 174 28.92 6.97 12.28
N ALA A 175 27.60 7.09 12.03
CA ALA A 175 26.79 8.18 12.52
C ALA A 175 26.78 8.25 14.05
N LYS A 176 26.96 9.46 14.59
CA LYS A 176 26.91 9.77 16.02
C LYS A 176 25.74 10.65 16.36
N THR A 177 25.28 11.45 15.41
CA THR A 177 24.14 12.36 15.55
C THR A 177 23.20 12.17 14.38
N ALA A 178 21.93 11.91 14.65
CA ALA A 178 20.87 11.86 13.65
C ALA A 178 19.91 13.05 13.85
N TYR A 179 19.42 13.61 12.75
CA TYR A 179 18.33 14.56 12.76
C TYR A 179 17.08 13.86 12.25
N CYS A 180 16.05 13.74 13.09
CA CYS A 180 14.78 13.10 12.76
C CYS A 180 13.71 14.16 12.51
N LEU A 181 12.99 14.01 11.40
CA LEU A 181 11.88 14.88 11.00
C LEU A 181 10.62 14.06 10.77
N ALA A 182 9.56 14.36 11.55
CA ALA A 182 8.26 13.71 11.42
C ALA A 182 7.14 14.72 11.14
N LYS A 183 6.04 14.27 10.51
CA LYS A 183 4.82 15.06 10.39
C LYS A 183 4.06 15.00 11.72
N LEU A 184 3.71 16.15 12.28
CA LEU A 184 2.99 16.25 13.54
C LEU A 184 1.60 15.58 13.41
N GLY A 185 1.32 14.62 14.29
CA GLY A 185 0.05 13.89 14.32
C GLY A 185 -0.08 12.78 13.27
N ASP A 186 0.99 12.45 12.56
CA ASP A 186 1.03 11.29 11.67
C ASP A 186 1.62 10.08 12.42
N ASP A 187 0.79 9.05 12.64
CA ASP A 187 1.13 7.88 13.45
C ASP A 187 2.34 7.12 12.89
N TYR A 188 2.49 7.04 11.55
CA TYR A 188 3.62 6.38 10.92
C TYR A 188 4.92 7.15 11.16
N SER A 189 5.02 8.39 10.71
CA SER A 189 6.29 9.12 10.76
C SER A 189 6.76 9.42 12.19
N VAL A 190 5.82 9.74 13.09
CA VAL A 190 6.11 9.93 14.52
C VAL A 190 6.53 8.62 15.17
N GLY A 191 5.81 7.52 14.89
CA GLY A 191 6.12 6.18 15.41
C GLY A 191 7.50 5.72 14.99
N LEU A 192 7.78 5.71 13.68
CA LEU A 192 9.03 5.22 13.14
C LEU A 192 10.22 6.10 13.58
N CYS A 193 10.07 7.43 13.64
CA CYS A 193 11.10 8.32 14.22
C CYS A 193 11.39 7.97 15.68
N ASN A 194 10.39 7.65 16.47
CA ASN A 194 10.58 7.28 17.88
C ASN A 194 11.31 5.93 18.02
N TYR A 195 10.96 4.92 17.21
CA TYR A 195 11.64 3.62 17.22
C TYR A 195 13.09 3.73 16.74
N PHE A 196 13.32 4.47 15.65
CA PHE A 196 14.68 4.78 15.19
C PHE A 196 15.48 5.50 16.29
N LYS A 197 14.91 6.52 16.93
CA LYS A 197 15.55 7.26 18.01
C LYS A 197 15.93 6.33 19.15
N GLN A 198 15.01 5.49 19.61
CA GLN A 198 15.26 4.56 20.71
C GLN A 198 16.42 3.61 20.37
N ALA A 199 16.41 3.03 19.18
CA ALA A 199 17.47 2.12 18.72
C ALA A 199 18.81 2.86 18.57
N PHE A 200 18.83 4.03 17.92
CA PHE A 200 20.03 4.79 17.66
C PHE A 200 20.69 5.33 18.95
N GLU A 201 19.88 5.79 19.91
CA GLU A 201 20.36 6.20 21.24
C GLU A 201 20.85 5.00 22.06
N GLY A 202 20.21 3.81 21.91
CA GLY A 202 20.68 2.55 22.48
C GLY A 202 22.08 2.14 21.96
N LEU A 203 22.41 2.51 20.72
CA LEU A 203 23.74 2.34 20.12
C LEU A 203 24.73 3.45 20.48
N GLY A 204 24.38 4.32 21.45
CA GLY A 204 25.22 5.43 21.90
C GLY A 204 25.20 6.66 20.97
N GLY A 205 24.25 6.74 20.06
CA GLY A 205 24.02 7.91 19.21
C GLY A 205 23.24 9.01 19.94
N LYS A 206 23.09 10.16 19.27
CA LYS A 206 22.28 11.28 19.72
C LYS A 206 21.27 11.66 18.63
N VAL A 207 20.04 11.96 19.03
CA VAL A 207 18.99 12.38 18.10
C VAL A 207 18.54 13.81 18.38
N VAL A 208 18.49 14.63 17.33
CA VAL A 208 17.78 15.89 17.27
C VAL A 208 16.45 15.63 16.58
N TYR A 209 15.34 15.92 17.23
CA TYR A 209 14.02 15.58 16.74
C TYR A 209 13.17 16.84 16.54
N GLU A 210 12.62 17.01 15.34
CA GLU A 210 11.68 18.09 15.02
C GLU A 210 10.44 17.51 14.32
N THR A 211 9.35 18.27 14.35
CA THR A 211 8.13 17.97 13.63
C THR A 211 7.69 19.14 12.77
N PHE A 212 7.02 18.85 11.65
CA PHE A 212 6.39 19.86 10.81
C PHE A 212 4.86 19.69 10.83
N PRO A 213 4.09 20.79 10.65
CA PRO A 213 2.64 20.74 10.65
C PRO A 213 2.09 20.17 9.34
N ASP A 214 0.82 19.75 9.38
CA ASP A 214 0.09 19.37 8.18
C ASP A 214 0.06 20.50 7.14
N GLY A 215 0.05 20.12 5.85
CA GLY A 215 0.08 21.06 4.72
C GLY A 215 1.38 21.85 4.56
N ASN A 216 2.47 21.48 5.29
CA ASN A 216 3.77 22.13 5.11
C ASN A 216 4.39 21.79 3.77
N SER A 217 4.81 22.80 3.02
CA SER A 217 5.52 22.65 1.74
C SER A 217 6.93 23.29 1.74
N ASP A 218 7.30 23.97 2.82
CA ASP A 218 8.63 24.57 2.97
C ASP A 218 9.43 23.83 4.05
N PHE A 219 10.39 23.04 3.62
CA PHE A 219 11.32 22.28 4.45
C PHE A 219 12.70 22.93 4.58
N THR A 220 12.88 24.13 4.02
CA THR A 220 14.17 24.84 3.96
C THR A 220 14.79 25.03 5.34
N SER A 221 13.97 25.39 6.33
CA SER A 221 14.44 25.58 7.71
C SER A 221 14.83 24.27 8.38
N TYR A 222 14.11 23.18 8.14
CA TYR A 222 14.42 21.86 8.70
C TYR A 222 15.73 21.31 8.15
N VAL A 223 15.95 21.42 6.83
CA VAL A 223 17.21 21.04 6.18
C VAL A 223 18.39 21.86 6.74
N ALA A 224 18.19 23.18 6.91
CA ALA A 224 19.21 24.04 7.53
C ALA A 224 19.46 23.69 9.00
N ASN A 225 18.43 23.31 9.76
CA ASN A 225 18.57 22.88 11.15
C ASN A 225 19.34 21.57 11.28
N ALA A 226 19.13 20.60 10.37
CA ALA A 226 19.90 19.38 10.33
C ALA A 226 21.39 19.66 10.13
N ALA A 227 21.73 20.52 9.16
CA ALA A 227 23.10 20.94 8.93
C ALA A 227 23.71 21.69 10.15
N LYS A 228 22.94 22.57 10.78
CA LYS A 228 23.37 23.33 11.98
C LYS A 228 23.57 22.45 13.20
N ALA A 229 22.79 21.34 13.30
CA ALA A 229 22.95 20.36 14.36
C ALA A 229 24.21 19.50 14.18
N ASN A 230 24.94 19.64 13.07
CA ASN A 230 26.04 18.78 12.64
C ASN A 230 25.60 17.30 12.68
N ALA A 231 24.40 17.02 12.17
CA ALA A 231 23.91 15.66 12.05
C ALA A 231 24.72 14.90 10.99
N ASP A 232 24.96 13.62 11.24
CA ASP A 232 25.66 12.72 10.33
C ASP A 232 24.67 12.10 9.33
N VAL A 233 23.40 11.97 9.74
CA VAL A 233 22.30 11.45 8.90
C VAL A 233 21.03 12.28 9.12
N PHE A 234 20.22 12.41 8.06
CA PHE A 234 18.89 13.03 8.11
C PHE A 234 17.84 11.95 7.93
N PHE A 235 17.10 11.61 8.99
CA PHE A 235 16.05 10.60 8.98
C PHE A 235 14.67 11.24 8.83
N ALA A 236 13.98 10.96 7.72
CA ALA A 236 12.69 11.56 7.39
C ALA A 236 11.70 10.53 6.85
N PRO A 237 11.11 9.67 7.69
CA PRO A 237 10.10 8.68 7.25
C PRO A 237 8.74 9.37 7.09
N VAL A 238 8.60 10.15 6.03
CA VAL A 238 7.39 10.94 5.77
C VAL A 238 6.71 10.49 4.48
N SER A 239 5.53 11.06 4.18
CA SER A 239 4.75 10.75 2.98
C SER A 239 5.54 11.00 1.68
N THR A 240 5.12 10.34 0.59
CA THR A 240 5.75 10.50 -0.73
C THR A 240 5.71 11.95 -1.25
N GLU A 241 4.65 12.71 -0.92
CA GLU A 241 4.54 14.11 -1.30
C GLU A 241 5.57 14.97 -0.54
N ALA A 242 5.64 14.86 0.78
CA ALA A 242 6.63 15.58 1.59
C ALA A 242 8.07 15.16 1.23
N ALA A 243 8.30 13.89 0.94
CA ALA A 243 9.59 13.36 0.50
C ALA A 243 10.13 14.07 -0.74
N ALA A 244 9.31 14.22 -1.78
CA ALA A 244 9.71 14.90 -3.01
C ALA A 244 10.13 16.36 -2.75
N LEU A 245 9.40 17.07 -1.88
CA LEU A 245 9.73 18.45 -1.48
C LEU A 245 11.01 18.52 -0.65
N ILE A 246 11.22 17.59 0.28
CA ILE A 246 12.45 17.50 1.07
C ILE A 246 13.65 17.26 0.16
N ILE A 247 13.55 16.35 -0.80
CA ILE A 247 14.61 16.04 -1.77
C ILE A 247 14.98 17.29 -2.59
N ASP A 248 13.98 18.01 -3.12
CA ASP A 248 14.18 19.24 -3.86
C ASP A 248 14.95 20.29 -3.05
N GLN A 249 14.49 20.52 -1.81
CA GLN A 249 15.04 21.58 -0.96
C GLN A 249 16.38 21.18 -0.34
N ALA A 250 16.59 19.90 -0.04
CA ALA A 250 17.88 19.37 0.38
C ALA A 250 18.95 19.54 -0.72
N SER A 251 18.60 19.19 -1.96
CA SER A 251 19.48 19.40 -3.11
C SER A 251 19.78 20.87 -3.35
N ALA A 252 18.76 21.75 -3.28
CA ALA A 252 18.93 23.19 -3.46
C ALA A 252 19.85 23.82 -2.39
N GLN A 253 19.88 23.28 -1.18
CA GLN A 253 20.76 23.71 -0.09
C GLN A 253 22.10 22.95 -0.07
N ASN A 254 22.30 22.03 -1.04
CA ASN A 254 23.50 21.20 -1.12
C ASN A 254 23.75 20.42 0.20
N LEU A 255 22.71 19.76 0.72
CA LEU A 255 22.81 18.92 1.90
C LEU A 255 23.86 17.82 1.68
N GLN A 256 24.82 17.70 2.60
CA GLN A 256 25.95 16.78 2.44
C GLN A 256 25.77 15.45 3.16
N MET A 257 24.85 15.40 4.13
CA MET A 257 24.59 14.16 4.87
C MET A 257 23.59 13.27 4.12
N PRO A 258 23.70 11.93 4.24
CA PRO A 258 22.72 11.02 3.69
C PRO A 258 21.34 11.21 4.33
N ILE A 259 20.31 11.05 3.50
CA ILE A 259 18.91 10.99 3.91
C ILE A 259 18.56 9.52 4.08
N LEU A 260 18.04 9.17 5.24
CA LEU A 260 17.49 7.85 5.52
C LEU A 260 15.96 7.96 5.58
N ALA A 261 15.27 6.97 5.04
CA ALA A 261 13.81 6.93 5.11
C ALA A 261 13.31 5.48 5.24
N GLY A 262 12.03 5.34 5.56
CA GLY A 262 11.36 4.06 5.62
C GLY A 262 10.81 3.61 4.26
N ASP A 263 10.02 2.56 4.32
CA ASP A 263 9.39 1.88 3.19
C ASP A 263 8.56 2.77 2.27
N THR A 264 7.93 3.81 2.81
CA THR A 264 7.14 4.79 2.04
C THR A 264 7.92 5.49 0.93
N TRP A 265 9.26 5.53 1.03
CA TRP A 265 10.10 6.16 0.02
C TRP A 265 10.54 5.19 -1.09
N ASP A 266 10.33 3.89 -0.95
CA ASP A 266 10.63 2.94 -2.02
C ASP A 266 9.60 3.01 -3.15
N SER A 267 9.74 4.05 -3.96
CA SER A 267 8.87 4.36 -5.09
C SER A 267 9.68 5.01 -6.21
N ASN A 268 9.30 4.74 -7.46
CA ASN A 268 9.86 5.40 -8.63
C ASN A 268 9.53 6.90 -8.68
N VAL A 269 8.50 7.34 -7.95
CA VAL A 269 8.21 8.78 -7.75
C VAL A 269 9.34 9.45 -6.99
N ILE A 270 9.89 8.78 -5.98
CA ILE A 270 11.03 9.28 -5.19
C ILE A 270 12.32 9.28 -6.01
N THR A 271 12.63 8.19 -6.71
CA THR A 271 13.81 8.16 -7.59
C THR A 271 13.71 9.18 -8.73
N GLY A 272 12.50 9.38 -9.28
CA GLY A 272 12.22 10.44 -10.25
C GLY A 272 12.44 11.84 -9.68
N ALA A 273 11.99 12.09 -8.45
CA ALA A 273 12.24 13.36 -7.75
C ALA A 273 13.73 13.57 -7.45
N ALA A 274 14.49 12.51 -7.17
CA ALA A 274 15.92 12.58 -6.88
C ALA A 274 16.82 12.67 -8.12
N LYS A 275 16.32 12.27 -9.28
CA LYS A 275 17.10 12.17 -10.52
C LYS A 275 17.78 13.49 -10.90
N GLY A 276 19.08 13.43 -11.11
CA GLY A 276 19.92 14.60 -11.46
C GLY A 276 20.22 15.54 -10.29
N LYS A 277 19.84 15.19 -9.05
CA LYS A 277 20.09 15.98 -7.84
C LYS A 277 21.26 15.45 -7.03
N ASN A 278 21.91 16.37 -6.32
CA ASN A 278 23.01 16.01 -5.41
C ASN A 278 22.45 15.71 -4.03
N VAL A 279 21.89 14.49 -3.87
CA VAL A 279 21.40 13.95 -2.60
C VAL A 279 21.79 12.47 -2.52
N ASP A 280 22.04 11.99 -1.30
CA ASP A 280 22.28 10.58 -0.99
C ASP A 280 21.07 10.07 -0.21
N ILE A 281 20.34 9.10 -0.77
CA ILE A 281 19.08 8.60 -0.20
C ILE A 281 19.16 7.09 -0.05
N ASN A 282 18.88 6.62 1.17
CA ASN A 282 18.84 5.20 1.50
C ASN A 282 17.52 4.87 2.20
N VAL A 283 16.91 3.74 1.86
CA VAL A 283 15.61 3.32 2.39
C VAL A 283 15.62 1.87 2.84
N THR A 284 14.78 1.55 3.81
CA THR A 284 14.40 0.16 4.07
C THR A 284 13.14 -0.18 3.29
N THR A 285 12.99 -1.46 2.89
CA THR A 285 11.86 -1.90 2.09
C THR A 285 11.59 -3.39 2.22
N PHE A 286 10.50 -3.86 1.58
CA PHE A 286 9.98 -5.22 1.69
C PHE A 286 10.42 -6.15 0.56
N TYR A 287 10.80 -5.60 -0.59
CA TYR A 287 11.07 -6.36 -1.80
C TYR A 287 12.22 -5.76 -2.59
N GLN A 288 13.03 -6.61 -3.17
CA GLN A 288 14.06 -6.24 -4.13
C GLN A 288 13.74 -6.85 -5.49
N GLU A 289 13.66 -6.00 -6.52
CA GLU A 289 13.50 -6.44 -7.90
C GLU A 289 14.63 -7.42 -8.28
N GLY A 290 14.26 -8.49 -8.98
CA GLY A 290 15.14 -9.62 -9.27
C GLY A 290 14.95 -10.79 -8.28
N GLY A 291 14.25 -10.59 -7.15
CA GLY A 291 13.91 -11.64 -6.20
C GLY A 291 12.94 -12.68 -6.79
N ASN A 292 12.03 -12.25 -7.64
CA ASN A 292 11.14 -13.13 -8.41
C ASN A 292 11.02 -12.64 -9.87
N PRO A 293 11.87 -13.12 -10.78
CA PRO A 293 11.88 -12.63 -12.17
C PRO A 293 10.57 -12.84 -12.94
N GLU A 294 9.82 -13.90 -12.65
CA GLU A 294 8.52 -14.16 -13.31
C GLU A 294 7.48 -13.09 -12.92
N PHE A 295 7.41 -12.76 -11.65
CA PHE A 295 6.57 -11.67 -11.16
C PHE A 295 7.02 -10.33 -11.74
N ASP A 296 8.31 -10.02 -11.68
CA ASP A 296 8.86 -8.74 -12.12
C ASP A 296 8.58 -8.49 -13.61
N GLU A 297 8.86 -9.47 -14.46
CA GLU A 297 8.63 -9.36 -15.90
C GLU A 297 7.12 -9.29 -16.21
N GLY A 298 6.31 -10.10 -15.54
CA GLY A 298 4.88 -10.16 -15.76
C GLY A 298 4.17 -8.85 -15.39
N ILE A 299 4.43 -8.32 -14.20
CA ILE A 299 3.79 -7.08 -13.76
C ILE A 299 4.27 -5.85 -14.54
N LYS A 300 5.56 -5.79 -14.93
CA LYS A 300 6.08 -4.72 -15.79
C LYS A 300 5.39 -4.70 -17.15
N ALA A 301 5.23 -5.87 -17.76
CA ALA A 301 4.53 -6.00 -19.04
C ALA A 301 3.05 -5.61 -18.91
N TRP A 302 2.40 -5.97 -17.79
CA TRP A 302 1.01 -5.60 -17.52
C TRP A 302 0.84 -4.09 -17.27
N ILE A 303 1.78 -3.46 -16.56
CA ILE A 303 1.80 -1.99 -16.35
C ILE A 303 2.01 -1.28 -17.68
N GLU A 304 2.98 -1.70 -18.49
CA GLU A 304 3.29 -1.09 -19.80
C GLU A 304 2.13 -1.26 -20.79
N GLY A 305 1.39 -2.36 -20.69
CA GLY A 305 0.27 -2.69 -21.57
C GLY A 305 -0.97 -1.79 -21.42
N ASP A 306 -1.07 -1.01 -20.35
CA ASP A 306 -2.21 -0.11 -20.08
C ASP A 306 -1.74 1.27 -19.63
N SER A 307 -2.22 2.31 -20.31
CA SER A 307 -1.82 3.70 -20.03
C SER A 307 -2.24 4.21 -18.67
N THR A 308 -3.32 3.67 -18.10
CA THR A 308 -3.79 4.01 -16.75
C THR A 308 -2.90 3.37 -15.71
N ASN A 309 -2.53 2.09 -15.90
CA ASN A 309 -1.59 1.38 -15.04
C ASN A 309 -0.24 2.07 -15.04
N LEU A 310 0.27 2.44 -16.23
CA LEU A 310 1.52 3.17 -16.36
C LEU A 310 1.48 4.52 -15.64
N ALA A 311 0.38 5.28 -15.76
CA ALA A 311 0.20 6.54 -15.05
C ALA A 311 0.12 6.35 -13.54
N ASN A 312 -0.59 5.32 -13.06
CA ASN A 312 -0.68 4.98 -11.65
C ASN A 312 0.66 4.51 -11.06
N ASN A 313 1.54 3.94 -11.91
CA ASN A 313 2.92 3.59 -11.52
C ASN A 313 3.92 4.74 -11.72
N GLY A 314 3.48 5.99 -11.74
CA GLY A 314 4.37 7.14 -11.86
C GLY A 314 5.00 7.36 -13.26
N GLY A 315 4.45 6.73 -14.30
CA GLY A 315 4.82 6.97 -15.70
C GLY A 315 5.98 6.11 -16.24
N ASN A 316 6.46 5.14 -15.50
CA ASN A 316 7.46 4.15 -15.93
C ASN A 316 7.13 2.75 -15.39
N THR A 317 7.98 1.76 -15.67
CA THR A 317 7.78 0.36 -15.24
C THR A 317 8.67 -0.07 -14.07
N ASP A 318 9.38 0.85 -13.42
CA ASP A 318 10.17 0.53 -12.23
C ASP A 318 9.24 0.11 -11.10
N LEU A 319 9.59 -0.96 -10.38
CA LEU A 319 8.72 -1.54 -9.37
C LEU A 319 8.98 -0.92 -7.99
N ALA A 320 7.92 -0.42 -7.37
CA ALA A 320 7.90 -0.15 -5.94
C ALA A 320 7.69 -1.46 -5.16
N ALA A 321 8.34 -1.62 -4.01
CA ALA A 321 8.18 -2.82 -3.19
C ALA A 321 6.73 -3.02 -2.73
N VAL A 322 5.98 -1.94 -2.52
CA VAL A 322 4.57 -1.98 -2.14
C VAL A 322 3.69 -2.64 -3.21
N THR A 323 4.12 -2.62 -4.49
CA THR A 323 3.42 -3.33 -5.57
C THR A 323 3.51 -4.85 -5.37
N ALA A 324 4.68 -5.37 -4.98
CA ALA A 324 4.86 -6.78 -4.65
C ALA A 324 4.06 -7.16 -3.37
N MET A 325 4.00 -6.25 -2.39
CA MET A 325 3.20 -6.46 -1.18
C MET A 325 1.70 -6.53 -1.50
N GLY A 326 1.18 -5.64 -2.35
CA GLY A 326 -0.22 -5.68 -2.80
C GLY A 326 -0.57 -6.99 -3.53
N TYR A 327 0.35 -7.49 -4.36
CA TYR A 327 0.22 -8.79 -5.01
C TYR A 327 0.09 -9.93 -4.00
N ASP A 328 0.98 -9.98 -3.02
CA ASP A 328 0.96 -11.01 -1.98
C ASP A 328 -0.25 -10.88 -1.04
N ALA A 329 -0.73 -9.66 -0.77
CA ALA A 329 -1.94 -9.45 0.04
C ALA A 329 -3.18 -10.08 -0.60
N TYR A 330 -3.34 -9.95 -1.91
CA TYR A 330 -4.43 -10.58 -2.63
C TYR A 330 -4.40 -12.11 -2.50
N PHE A 331 -3.25 -12.73 -2.74
CA PHE A 331 -3.14 -14.19 -2.62
C PHE A 331 -3.26 -14.68 -1.18
N THR A 332 -2.77 -13.91 -0.21
CA THR A 332 -2.97 -14.18 1.22
C THR A 332 -4.47 -14.20 1.58
N ALA A 333 -5.24 -13.24 1.03
CA ALA A 333 -6.68 -13.21 1.21
C ALA A 333 -7.38 -14.40 0.55
N LEU A 334 -6.96 -14.80 -0.67
CA LEU A 334 -7.50 -16.00 -1.32
C LEU A 334 -7.20 -17.27 -0.52
N GLU A 335 -6.01 -17.36 0.06
CA GLU A 335 -5.65 -18.50 0.90
C GLU A 335 -6.50 -18.55 2.18
N ALA A 336 -6.77 -17.41 2.82
CA ALA A 336 -7.67 -17.31 3.96
C ALA A 336 -9.10 -17.79 3.60
N ILE A 337 -9.63 -17.34 2.45
CA ILE A 337 -10.95 -17.74 1.93
C ILE A 337 -11.02 -19.26 1.65
N LYS A 338 -9.97 -19.82 1.04
CA LYS A 338 -9.87 -21.27 0.80
C LYS A 338 -9.84 -22.07 2.10
N LEU A 339 -9.03 -21.65 3.08
CA LEU A 339 -8.92 -22.28 4.39
C LEU A 339 -10.23 -22.19 5.17
N ALA A 340 -10.94 -21.08 5.06
CA ALA A 340 -12.26 -20.90 5.64
C ALA A 340 -13.30 -21.84 5.04
N GLY A 341 -13.10 -22.23 3.76
CA GLY A 341 -14.13 -22.98 3.00
C GLY A 341 -15.41 -22.16 2.82
N SER A 342 -15.33 -20.84 2.91
CA SER A 342 -16.45 -19.90 2.97
C SER A 342 -15.99 -18.50 2.56
N ALA A 343 -16.93 -17.69 2.05
CA ALA A 343 -16.73 -16.25 1.82
C ALA A 343 -17.33 -15.38 2.94
N ASP A 344 -17.90 -15.99 3.97
CA ASP A 344 -18.41 -15.26 5.14
C ASP A 344 -17.24 -14.58 5.89
N PRO A 345 -17.33 -13.29 6.19
CA PRO A 345 -16.24 -12.56 6.85
C PRO A 345 -15.79 -13.19 8.18
N ALA A 346 -16.72 -13.74 8.98
CA ALA A 346 -16.38 -14.34 10.26
C ALA A 346 -15.58 -15.65 10.10
N ASP A 347 -15.92 -16.46 9.07
CA ASP A 347 -15.16 -17.67 8.75
C ASP A 347 -13.76 -17.33 8.22
N VAL A 348 -13.65 -16.30 7.37
CA VAL A 348 -12.37 -15.81 6.83
C VAL A 348 -11.50 -15.27 7.97
N MET A 349 -12.07 -14.51 8.91
CA MET A 349 -11.37 -14.00 10.09
C MET A 349 -10.82 -15.16 10.95
N ALA A 350 -11.61 -16.18 11.17
CA ALA A 350 -11.19 -17.36 11.94
C ALA A 350 -10.08 -18.19 11.24
N ALA A 351 -9.99 -18.11 9.90
CA ALA A 351 -9.00 -18.81 9.10
C ALA A 351 -7.64 -18.08 9.04
N LEU A 352 -7.63 -16.76 9.10
CA LEU A 352 -6.43 -15.92 8.93
C LEU A 352 -5.24 -16.35 9.82
N PRO A 353 -5.38 -16.68 11.11
CA PRO A 353 -4.26 -17.13 11.94
C PRO A 353 -3.55 -18.40 11.44
N ASN A 354 -4.21 -19.18 10.58
CA ASN A 354 -3.70 -20.44 10.06
C ASN A 354 -3.13 -20.31 8.64
N VAL A 355 -3.13 -19.11 8.06
CA VAL A 355 -2.57 -18.87 6.72
C VAL A 355 -1.06 -19.10 6.75
N SER A 356 -0.58 -19.82 5.73
CA SER A 356 0.84 -19.96 5.42
C SER A 356 0.97 -19.88 3.90
N TYR A 357 1.39 -18.73 3.41
CA TYR A 357 1.50 -18.45 1.98
C TYR A 357 2.93 -18.06 1.61
N GLU A 358 3.52 -18.76 0.63
CA GLU A 358 4.81 -18.42 0.06
C GLU A 358 4.59 -17.43 -1.08
N GLY A 359 4.76 -16.14 -0.78
CA GLY A 359 4.58 -15.05 -1.71
C GLY A 359 5.87 -14.66 -2.43
N VAL A 360 5.78 -13.67 -3.33
CA VAL A 360 6.97 -13.09 -4.01
C VAL A 360 7.83 -12.29 -3.04
N THR A 361 7.25 -11.82 -1.94
CA THR A 361 7.95 -11.13 -0.85
C THR A 361 8.38 -12.06 0.28
N GLY A 362 8.31 -13.38 0.09
CA GLY A 362 8.65 -14.43 1.05
C GLY A 362 7.46 -15.01 1.81
N LEU A 363 7.75 -15.86 2.79
CA LEU A 363 6.74 -16.57 3.55
C LEU A 363 5.91 -15.61 4.43
N ILE A 364 4.59 -15.72 4.31
CA ILE A 364 3.61 -14.97 5.11
C ILE A 364 2.92 -15.94 6.06
N THR A 365 3.14 -15.73 7.34
CA THR A 365 2.45 -16.37 8.46
C THR A 365 2.20 -15.33 9.54
N PHE A 366 1.23 -15.55 10.40
CA PHE A 366 0.87 -14.59 11.43
C PHE A 366 1.24 -15.07 12.83
N ASN A 367 1.58 -14.12 13.71
CA ASN A 367 1.72 -14.35 15.13
C ASN A 367 0.36 -14.25 15.85
N GLU A 368 0.35 -14.36 17.18
CA GLU A 368 -0.87 -14.38 18.00
C GLU A 368 -1.71 -13.08 17.93
N ILE A 369 -1.10 -11.96 17.51
CA ILE A 369 -1.76 -10.65 17.41
C ILE A 369 -2.01 -10.22 15.95
N GLY A 370 -1.82 -11.11 14.98
CA GLY A 370 -2.09 -10.83 13.58
C GLY A 370 -0.96 -10.16 12.80
N ASP A 371 0.23 -9.98 13.39
CA ASP A 371 1.39 -9.48 12.65
C ASP A 371 2.10 -10.59 11.90
N ALA A 372 2.63 -10.27 10.71
CA ALA A 372 3.45 -11.20 9.97
C ALA A 372 4.79 -11.50 10.68
N ASN A 373 5.22 -12.75 10.61
CA ASN A 373 6.52 -13.22 11.12
C ASN A 373 7.65 -12.83 10.17
N ARG A 374 7.90 -11.51 10.00
CA ARG A 374 8.95 -10.99 9.13
C ARG A 374 10.16 -10.57 9.95
N THR A 375 11.34 -11.06 9.55
CA THR A 375 12.61 -10.86 10.25
C THR A 375 13.69 -10.24 9.37
N THR A 376 13.36 -9.92 8.12
CA THR A 376 14.29 -9.33 7.15
C THR A 376 13.72 -8.09 6.50
N ALA A 377 14.59 -7.12 6.20
CA ALA A 377 14.31 -5.96 5.39
C ALA A 377 15.43 -5.78 4.35
N TYR A 378 15.09 -5.23 3.20
CA TYR A 378 16.08 -4.82 2.21
C TYR A 378 16.45 -3.36 2.42
N VAL A 379 17.72 -3.02 2.21
CA VAL A 379 18.18 -1.63 2.14
C VAL A 379 18.51 -1.33 0.69
N LYS A 380 17.98 -0.22 0.19
CA LYS A 380 18.23 0.28 -1.16
C LYS A 380 18.82 1.69 -1.10
N HIS A 381 19.66 2.00 -2.08
CA HIS A 381 20.22 3.33 -2.34
C HIS A 381 19.66 3.89 -3.64
N CYS A 382 19.33 5.17 -3.65
CA CYS A 382 18.87 5.84 -4.85
C CYS A 382 20.05 6.29 -5.72
N ASN A 383 20.24 5.64 -6.87
CA ASN A 383 21.15 6.15 -7.89
C ASN A 383 20.53 7.37 -8.59
N THR A 384 20.99 8.55 -8.21
CA THR A 384 20.42 9.81 -8.71
C THR A 384 20.80 10.14 -10.16
N GLU A 385 21.78 9.47 -10.75
CA GLU A 385 22.13 9.65 -12.16
C GLU A 385 21.13 8.90 -13.05
N SER A 386 20.87 7.63 -12.76
CA SER A 386 19.93 6.79 -13.51
C SER A 386 18.47 7.03 -13.08
N GLY A 387 18.22 7.36 -11.83
CA GLY A 387 16.89 7.51 -11.24
C GLY A 387 16.26 6.16 -10.92
N ILE A 388 17.05 5.21 -10.41
CA ILE A 388 16.61 3.87 -10.01
C ILE A 388 17.07 3.54 -8.60
N TRP A 389 16.41 2.57 -7.98
CA TRP A 389 16.87 1.96 -6.73
C TRP A 389 17.93 0.90 -7.00
N GLU A 390 19.00 0.91 -6.20
CA GLU A 390 20.05 -0.10 -6.20
C GLU A 390 20.01 -0.86 -4.87
N PHE A 391 20.12 -2.19 -4.94
CA PHE A 391 20.23 -3.02 -3.75
C PHE A 391 21.55 -2.77 -3.01
N VAL A 392 21.47 -2.58 -1.70
CA VAL A 392 22.64 -2.40 -0.82
C VAL A 392 22.85 -3.60 0.07
N ALA A 393 21.82 -4.02 0.81
CA ALA A 393 21.92 -5.11 1.76
C ALA A 393 20.56 -5.72 2.08
N GLU A 394 20.58 -6.96 2.52
CA GLU A 394 19.51 -7.60 3.27
C GLU A 394 19.89 -7.56 4.75
N GLN A 395 19.01 -7.08 5.61
CA GLN A 395 19.28 -6.94 7.03
C GLN A 395 18.18 -7.57 7.87
N GLY A 396 18.60 -8.36 8.86
CA GLY A 396 17.77 -8.84 9.95
C GLY A 396 18.18 -8.18 11.27
N VAL A 397 17.40 -8.40 12.31
CA VAL A 397 17.74 -8.04 13.69
C VAL A 397 17.87 -9.34 14.45
N GLU A 398 19.06 -9.62 15.02
CA GLU A 398 19.31 -10.75 15.91
C GLU A 398 18.73 -10.50 17.31
#